data_4f5b1e303a69072e0e3b50c9c9ca93d9
#
_entry.id   4f5b1e303a69072e0e3b50c9c9ca93d9
#
_cell.length_a   1.000
_cell.length_b   1.000
_cell.length_c   1.000
_cell.angle_alpha   90.00
_cell.angle_beta   90.00
_cell.angle_gamma   90.00
#
_symmetry.space_group_name_H-M   'P 1'
#
loop_
_entity.id
_entity.type
_entity.pdbx_description
1 polymer ?
#
loop_
_entity_poly.entity_id
_entity_poly.type
_entity_poly.pdbx_seq_one_letter_code
_entity_poly.pdbx_strand_id
1 'polypeptide(L)'
;MDFLFQVIAIAIPVIYAITVHEVAHGLIAKGFGDFTASRQGRLTLNPIAHIDLLGTVILPGLLIYLGGLVFGWAKPVPVNPYNFKNRNRGMFFVALAGPFANLMMAIMWSIIFAMYFTFSMQSLVTERMTELFSLMCTYGVFINLLLMFFNLLPIPPLAGGRVLRSLVSDKNGLLIDQLEPYGIFAVVGLLFFGILDPLFSLVQSMTRFML
;
A
#
# COMPACT_ATOMS: atom_id res chain seq x y z
N MET A 1 10.90 25.09 2.33
CA MET A 1 9.90 24.44 3.22
C MET A 1 10.61 23.81 4.41
N ASP A 2 10.04 23.94 5.62
CA ASP A 2 10.65 23.36 6.81
C ASP A 2 10.58 21.83 6.75
N PHE A 3 11.61 21.15 7.23
CA PHE A 3 11.68 19.68 7.28
C PHE A 3 10.42 19.04 7.90
N LEU A 4 9.89 19.62 8.97
CA LEU A 4 8.68 19.14 9.63
C LEU A 4 7.46 19.14 8.69
N PHE A 5 7.30 20.16 7.88
CA PHE A 5 6.20 20.25 6.90
C PHE A 5 6.27 19.15 5.84
N GLN A 6 7.49 18.88 5.33
CA GLN A 6 7.69 17.79 4.38
C GLN A 6 7.36 16.43 5.00
N VAL A 7 7.81 16.20 6.24
CA VAL A 7 7.51 14.95 6.95
C VAL A 7 6.00 14.76 7.13
N ILE A 8 5.27 15.80 7.53
CA ILE A 8 3.80 15.74 7.68
C ILE A 8 3.13 15.46 6.34
N ALA A 9 3.54 16.17 5.27
CA ALA A 9 2.97 16.02 3.93
C ALA A 9 3.12 14.58 3.38
N ILE A 10 4.19 13.87 3.75
CA ILE A 10 4.44 12.50 3.31
C ILE A 10 3.81 11.48 4.27
N ALA A 11 3.99 11.68 5.58
CA ALA A 11 3.61 10.68 6.59
C ALA A 11 2.10 10.43 6.62
N ILE A 12 1.27 11.47 6.53
CA ILE A 12 -0.18 11.32 6.58
C ILE A 12 -0.70 10.44 5.43
N PRO A 13 -0.41 10.76 4.14
CA PRO A 13 -0.85 9.90 3.03
C PRO A 13 -0.31 8.48 3.11
N VAL A 14 0.96 8.28 3.50
CA VAL A 14 1.59 6.95 3.61
C VAL A 14 0.89 6.10 4.67
N ILE A 15 0.69 6.65 5.86
CA ILE A 15 0.07 5.95 6.98
C ILE A 15 -1.36 5.51 6.61
N TYR A 16 -2.16 6.40 6.01
CA TYR A 16 -3.52 6.05 5.61
C TYR A 16 -3.56 5.12 4.41
N ALA A 17 -2.66 5.27 3.44
CA ALA A 17 -2.56 4.34 2.30
C ALA A 17 -2.35 2.89 2.77
N ILE A 18 -1.43 2.68 3.71
CA ILE A 18 -1.13 1.37 4.28
C ILE A 18 -2.30 0.87 5.15
N THR A 19 -2.84 1.74 6.01
CA THR A 19 -3.94 1.37 6.91
C THR A 19 -5.17 0.91 6.13
N VAL A 20 -5.60 1.67 5.13
CA VAL A 20 -6.77 1.34 4.29
C VAL A 20 -6.52 0.08 3.47
N HIS A 21 -5.32 -0.10 2.94
CA HIS A 21 -4.89 -1.31 2.24
C HIS A 21 -5.08 -2.57 3.11
N GLU A 22 -4.55 -2.56 4.33
CA GLU A 22 -4.65 -3.68 5.27
C GLU A 22 -6.10 -3.95 5.70
N VAL A 23 -6.84 -2.89 6.00
CA VAL A 23 -8.26 -3.02 6.38
C VAL A 23 -9.08 -3.60 5.23
N ALA A 24 -8.80 -3.23 3.98
CA ALA A 24 -9.48 -3.76 2.81
C ALA A 24 -9.31 -5.29 2.68
N HIS A 25 -8.09 -5.81 2.88
CA HIS A 25 -7.86 -7.26 2.94
C HIS A 25 -8.76 -7.94 3.97
N GLY A 26 -8.79 -7.41 5.19
CA GLY A 26 -9.59 -7.98 6.27
C GLY A 26 -11.10 -7.88 6.07
N LEU A 27 -11.59 -6.79 5.46
CA LEU A 27 -13.02 -6.63 5.13
C LEU A 27 -13.48 -7.64 4.09
N ILE A 28 -12.71 -7.82 3.03
CA ILE A 28 -13.03 -8.83 2.01
C ILE A 28 -12.92 -10.24 2.59
N ALA A 29 -11.90 -10.53 3.41
CA ALA A 29 -11.79 -11.83 4.10
C ALA A 29 -13.01 -12.12 4.96
N LYS A 30 -13.51 -11.13 5.71
CA LYS A 30 -14.75 -11.24 6.49
C LYS A 30 -15.96 -11.57 5.61
N GLY A 31 -16.09 -10.94 4.43
CA GLY A 31 -17.14 -11.23 3.46
C GLY A 31 -17.10 -12.68 2.94
N PHE A 32 -15.91 -13.29 2.86
CA PHE A 32 -15.73 -14.70 2.50
C PHE A 32 -15.83 -15.68 3.67
N GLY A 33 -16.11 -15.20 4.90
CA GLY A 33 -16.36 -16.02 6.08
C GLY A 33 -15.20 -16.09 7.07
N ASP A 34 -14.10 -15.37 6.83
CA ASP A 34 -13.00 -15.30 7.79
C ASP A 34 -13.15 -14.10 8.73
N PHE A 35 -13.53 -14.37 9.97
CA PHE A 35 -13.68 -13.36 11.02
C PHE A 35 -12.41 -13.14 11.86
N THR A 36 -11.27 -13.70 11.47
CA THR A 36 -10.03 -13.65 12.25
C THR A 36 -9.61 -12.21 12.54
N ALA A 37 -9.52 -11.38 11.51
CA ALA A 37 -9.18 -9.96 11.65
C ALA A 37 -10.19 -9.18 12.51
N SER A 38 -11.48 -9.47 12.34
CA SER A 38 -12.56 -8.83 13.12
C SER A 38 -12.46 -9.15 14.61
N ARG A 39 -12.23 -10.43 14.95
CA ARG A 39 -12.11 -10.90 16.34
C ARG A 39 -10.87 -10.33 17.03
N GLN A 40 -9.82 -10.03 16.30
CA GLN A 40 -8.59 -9.42 16.81
C GLN A 40 -8.63 -7.89 16.82
N GLY A 41 -9.79 -7.25 16.49
CA GLY A 41 -9.90 -5.79 16.46
C GLY A 41 -9.05 -5.10 15.38
N ARG A 42 -8.66 -5.87 14.33
CA ARG A 42 -7.76 -5.38 13.28
C ARG A 42 -8.50 -4.67 12.13
N LEU A 43 -9.84 -4.69 12.09
CA LEU A 43 -10.67 -3.96 11.13
C LEU A 43 -10.94 -2.53 11.62
N THR A 44 -9.90 -1.72 11.74
CA THR A 44 -9.95 -0.36 12.23
C THR A 44 -9.09 0.56 11.37
N LEU A 45 -9.55 1.81 11.17
CA LEU A 45 -8.76 2.85 10.51
C LEU A 45 -7.77 3.55 11.47
N ASN A 46 -7.68 3.09 12.72
CA ASN A 46 -6.64 3.55 13.63
C ASN A 46 -5.27 3.02 13.17
N PRO A 47 -4.36 3.87 12.67
CA PRO A 47 -3.08 3.43 12.12
C PRO A 47 -2.19 2.73 13.16
N ILE A 48 -2.34 3.04 14.45
CA ILE A 48 -1.54 2.42 15.52
C ILE A 48 -1.71 0.89 15.53
N ALA A 49 -2.91 0.40 15.18
CA ALA A 49 -3.16 -1.03 15.10
C ALA A 49 -2.35 -1.72 13.98
N HIS A 50 -1.85 -0.98 13.00
CA HIS A 50 -1.12 -1.47 11.82
C HIS A 50 0.38 -1.17 11.88
N ILE A 51 0.86 -0.52 12.94
CA ILE A 51 2.30 -0.29 13.16
C ILE A 51 2.97 -1.62 13.53
N ASP A 52 4.03 -1.96 12.80
CA ASP A 52 5.04 -2.94 13.18
C ASP A 52 6.28 -2.19 13.66
N LEU A 53 6.72 -2.45 14.89
CA LEU A 53 7.83 -1.70 15.48
C LEU A 53 9.12 -1.85 14.65
N LEU A 54 9.39 -3.06 14.17
CA LEU A 54 10.59 -3.33 13.37
C LEU A 54 10.43 -2.78 11.95
N GLY A 55 9.34 -3.15 11.27
CA GLY A 55 9.14 -2.86 9.85
C GLY A 55 8.71 -1.43 9.56
N THR A 56 7.95 -0.79 10.46
CA THR A 56 7.41 0.56 10.23
C THR A 56 8.28 1.67 10.84
N VAL A 57 9.06 1.36 11.90
CA VAL A 57 9.79 2.38 12.67
C VAL A 57 11.29 2.16 12.61
N ILE A 58 11.77 1.01 13.11
CA ILE A 58 13.21 0.77 13.31
C ILE A 58 13.94 0.66 11.96
N LEU A 59 13.45 -0.20 11.06
CA LEU A 59 14.11 -0.44 9.79
C LEU A 59 14.13 0.80 8.88
N PRO A 60 13.01 1.50 8.63
CA PRO A 60 13.05 2.75 7.86
C PRO A 60 13.96 3.80 8.51
N GLY A 61 13.92 3.96 9.83
CA GLY A 61 14.80 4.88 10.56
C GLY A 61 16.27 4.56 10.39
N LEU A 62 16.65 3.28 10.49
CA LEU A 62 18.01 2.82 10.26
C LEU A 62 18.47 3.05 8.80
N LEU A 63 17.61 2.74 7.83
CA LEU A 63 17.93 2.93 6.42
C LEU A 63 18.09 4.41 6.05
N ILE A 64 17.29 5.30 6.63
CA ILE A 64 17.45 6.76 6.50
C ILE A 64 18.81 7.18 7.09
N TYR A 65 19.15 6.71 8.28
CA TYR A 65 20.43 7.02 8.94
C TYR A 65 21.63 6.57 8.11
N LEU A 66 21.54 5.42 7.45
CA LEU A 66 22.58 4.88 6.57
C LEU A 66 22.62 5.53 5.18
N GLY A 67 21.67 6.44 4.86
CA GLY A 67 21.60 7.09 3.55
C GLY A 67 21.20 6.15 2.42
N GLY A 68 20.56 5.00 2.75
CA GLY A 68 20.15 3.97 1.80
C GLY A 68 18.70 4.13 1.31
N LEU A 69 18.27 3.17 0.49
CA LEU A 69 16.88 3.06 0.05
C LEU A 69 15.96 2.79 1.24
N VAL A 70 14.96 3.65 1.45
CA VAL A 70 14.01 3.48 2.55
C VAL A 70 13.00 2.39 2.19
N PHE A 71 12.98 1.33 2.98
CA PHE A 71 12.06 0.21 2.87
C PHE A 71 11.48 -0.13 4.24
N GLY A 72 10.25 -0.64 4.25
CA GLY A 72 9.59 -1.08 5.47
C GLY A 72 8.30 -1.82 5.16
N TRP A 73 7.67 -2.36 6.21
CA TRP A 73 6.38 -3.04 6.13
C TRP A 73 5.49 -2.65 7.32
N ALA A 74 4.19 -2.80 7.11
CA ALA A 74 3.20 -2.70 8.18
C ALA A 74 2.92 -4.07 8.80
N LYS A 75 2.33 -4.07 9.98
CA LYS A 75 1.80 -5.28 10.60
C LYS A 75 0.60 -5.76 9.80
N PRO A 76 0.67 -6.90 9.10
CA PRO A 76 -0.39 -7.35 8.22
C PRO A 76 -1.66 -7.70 8.99
N VAL A 77 -2.82 -7.50 8.37
CA VAL A 77 -4.10 -7.98 8.89
C VAL A 77 -4.15 -9.51 8.77
N PRO A 78 -4.45 -10.25 9.84
CA PRO A 78 -4.46 -11.70 9.81
C PRO A 78 -5.63 -12.21 8.97
N VAL A 79 -5.30 -13.07 8.00
CA VAL A 79 -6.26 -13.76 7.12
C VAL A 79 -6.02 -15.26 7.21
N ASN A 80 -7.08 -16.03 7.49
CA ASN A 80 -7.03 -17.47 7.51
C ASN A 80 -7.81 -18.09 6.33
N PRO A 81 -7.13 -18.54 5.27
CA PRO A 81 -7.78 -19.07 4.07
C PRO A 81 -8.63 -20.32 4.32
N TYR A 82 -8.40 -21.05 5.41
CA TYR A 82 -9.18 -22.23 5.76
C TYR A 82 -10.60 -21.91 6.21
N ASN A 83 -10.85 -20.64 6.60
CA ASN A 83 -12.19 -20.17 6.97
C ASN A 83 -13.05 -19.79 5.74
N PHE A 84 -12.47 -19.75 4.54
CA PHE A 84 -13.20 -19.38 3.33
C PHE A 84 -14.08 -20.52 2.83
N LYS A 85 -15.33 -20.20 2.45
CA LYS A 85 -16.23 -21.15 1.78
C LYS A 85 -15.66 -21.69 0.47
N ASN A 86 -14.92 -20.84 -0.26
CA ASN A 86 -14.15 -21.20 -1.44
C ASN A 86 -12.76 -20.56 -1.30
N ARG A 87 -11.76 -21.40 -1.03
CA ARG A 87 -10.40 -20.96 -0.71
C ARG A 87 -9.77 -20.13 -1.82
N ASN A 88 -9.81 -20.61 -3.06
CA ASN A 88 -9.13 -19.95 -4.18
C ASN A 88 -9.81 -18.63 -4.52
N ARG A 89 -11.16 -18.63 -4.61
CA ARG A 89 -11.91 -17.38 -4.84
C ARG A 89 -11.71 -16.37 -3.71
N GLY A 90 -11.77 -16.82 -2.45
CA GLY A 90 -11.53 -15.96 -1.30
C GLY A 90 -10.14 -15.34 -1.35
N MET A 91 -9.09 -16.14 -1.55
CA MET A 91 -7.72 -15.65 -1.67
C MET A 91 -7.53 -14.67 -2.82
N PHE A 92 -8.13 -14.93 -3.99
CA PHE A 92 -8.10 -14.02 -5.14
C PHE A 92 -8.63 -12.63 -4.79
N PHE A 93 -9.86 -12.55 -4.29
CA PHE A 93 -10.48 -11.26 -3.97
C PHE A 93 -9.83 -10.57 -2.77
N VAL A 94 -9.42 -11.33 -1.76
CA VAL A 94 -8.67 -10.77 -0.63
C VAL A 94 -7.36 -10.17 -1.11
N ALA A 95 -6.60 -10.88 -1.95
CA ALA A 95 -5.33 -10.36 -2.45
C ALA A 95 -5.51 -9.06 -3.27
N LEU A 96 -6.54 -8.96 -4.10
CA LEU A 96 -6.82 -7.75 -4.88
C LEU A 96 -7.39 -6.59 -4.06
N ALA A 97 -7.94 -6.84 -2.87
CA ALA A 97 -8.63 -5.83 -2.07
C ALA A 97 -7.72 -4.65 -1.69
N GLY A 98 -6.49 -4.94 -1.25
CA GLY A 98 -5.50 -3.90 -0.91
C GLY A 98 -5.13 -3.01 -2.09
N PRO A 99 -4.63 -3.58 -3.21
CA PRO A 99 -4.34 -2.81 -4.41
C PRO A 99 -5.53 -2.00 -4.93
N PHE A 100 -6.74 -2.58 -4.92
CA PHE A 100 -7.95 -1.87 -5.33
C PHE A 100 -8.29 -0.70 -4.39
N ALA A 101 -8.13 -0.89 -3.08
CA ALA A 101 -8.31 0.18 -2.09
C ALA A 101 -7.32 1.33 -2.32
N ASN A 102 -6.07 1.02 -2.63
CA ASN A 102 -5.08 2.04 -2.98
C ASN A 102 -5.46 2.79 -4.27
N LEU A 103 -5.98 2.11 -5.30
CA LEU A 103 -6.50 2.79 -6.50
C LEU A 103 -7.60 3.80 -6.13
N MET A 104 -8.57 3.38 -5.32
CA MET A 104 -9.65 4.27 -4.87
C MET A 104 -9.12 5.45 -4.06
N MET A 105 -8.13 5.23 -3.20
CA MET A 105 -7.46 6.29 -2.45
C MET A 105 -6.71 7.27 -3.38
N ALA A 106 -6.01 6.79 -4.41
CA ALA A 106 -5.35 7.66 -5.39
C ALA A 106 -6.35 8.56 -6.11
N ILE A 107 -7.47 7.98 -6.56
CA ILE A 107 -8.57 8.74 -7.19
C ILE A 107 -9.16 9.77 -6.20
N MET A 108 -9.37 9.38 -4.95
CA MET A 108 -9.88 10.28 -3.92
C MET A 108 -8.95 11.48 -3.71
N TRP A 109 -7.64 11.26 -3.58
CA TRP A 109 -6.66 12.32 -3.45
C TRP A 109 -6.65 13.27 -4.65
N SER A 110 -6.77 12.72 -5.87
CA SER A 110 -6.87 13.50 -7.10
C SER A 110 -8.13 14.37 -7.12
N ILE A 111 -9.28 13.82 -6.74
CA ILE A 111 -10.54 14.59 -6.64
C ILE A 111 -10.41 15.70 -5.60
N ILE A 112 -9.85 15.42 -4.43
CA ILE A 112 -9.64 16.40 -3.37
C ILE A 112 -8.73 17.55 -3.87
N PHE A 113 -7.66 17.23 -4.59
CA PHE A 113 -6.76 18.21 -5.22
C PHE A 113 -7.53 19.10 -6.22
N ALA A 114 -8.24 18.48 -7.15
CA ALA A 114 -9.02 19.19 -8.17
C ALA A 114 -10.08 20.11 -7.55
N MET A 115 -10.81 19.64 -6.53
CA MET A 115 -11.80 20.44 -5.81
C MET A 115 -11.16 21.65 -5.11
N TYR A 116 -10.02 21.45 -4.45
CA TYR A 116 -9.31 22.51 -3.75
C TYR A 116 -8.94 23.66 -4.70
N PHE A 117 -8.42 23.36 -5.89
CA PHE A 117 -8.01 24.36 -6.88
C PHE A 117 -9.21 24.92 -7.66
N THR A 118 -10.21 24.11 -8.03
CA THR A 118 -11.39 24.55 -8.78
C THR A 118 -12.25 25.54 -7.98
N PHE A 119 -12.45 25.28 -6.69
CA PHE A 119 -13.24 26.16 -5.82
C PHE A 119 -12.43 27.32 -5.21
N SER A 120 -11.22 27.57 -5.72
CA SER A 120 -10.33 28.64 -5.25
C SER A 120 -10.11 28.66 -3.72
N MET A 121 -10.13 27.48 -3.10
CA MET A 121 -9.99 27.35 -1.64
C MET A 121 -8.61 27.84 -1.15
N GLN A 122 -7.61 27.90 -2.04
CA GLN A 122 -6.30 28.46 -1.75
C GLN A 122 -6.36 29.94 -1.33
N SER A 123 -7.37 30.71 -1.76
CA SER A 123 -7.54 32.10 -1.36
C SER A 123 -7.99 32.26 0.11
N LEU A 124 -8.48 31.19 0.73
CA LEU A 124 -8.95 31.16 2.11
C LEU A 124 -7.86 30.82 3.12
N VAL A 125 -6.69 30.41 2.65
CA VAL A 125 -5.57 29.94 3.49
C VAL A 125 -4.26 30.60 3.07
N THR A 126 -3.24 30.48 3.91
CA THR A 126 -1.91 31.01 3.60
C THR A 126 -1.25 30.22 2.47
N GLU A 127 -0.33 30.82 1.72
CA GLU A 127 0.47 30.16 0.69
C GLU A 127 1.16 28.89 1.24
N ARG A 128 1.66 28.96 2.46
CA ARG A 128 2.30 27.82 3.14
C ARG A 128 1.35 26.63 3.33
N MET A 129 0.09 26.87 3.68
CA MET A 129 -0.93 25.83 3.81
C MET A 129 -1.33 25.26 2.44
N THR A 130 -1.40 26.10 1.42
CA THR A 130 -1.64 25.67 0.03
C THR A 130 -0.52 24.73 -0.45
N GLU A 131 0.75 25.07 -0.17
CA GLU A 131 1.90 24.26 -0.51
C GLU A 131 1.87 22.91 0.21
N LEU A 132 1.61 22.91 1.54
CA LEU A 132 1.47 21.67 2.33
C LEU A 132 0.38 20.76 1.76
N PHE A 133 -0.79 21.33 1.50
CA PHE A 133 -1.95 20.58 0.99
C PHE A 133 -1.68 19.98 -0.40
N SER A 134 -1.08 20.77 -1.30
CA SER A 134 -0.68 20.33 -2.63
C SER A 134 0.28 19.14 -2.56
N LEU A 135 1.30 19.23 -1.69
CA LEU A 135 2.23 18.12 -1.45
C LEU A 135 1.55 16.89 -0.87
N MET A 136 0.66 17.05 0.11
CA MET A 136 -0.10 15.92 0.67
C MET A 136 -0.91 15.21 -0.41
N CYS A 137 -1.59 15.95 -1.28
CA CYS A 137 -2.34 15.35 -2.38
C CYS A 137 -1.41 14.65 -3.38
N THR A 138 -0.28 15.28 -3.74
CA THR A 138 0.72 14.70 -4.65
C THR A 138 1.28 13.39 -4.10
N TYR A 139 1.73 13.37 -2.84
CA TYR A 139 2.18 12.13 -2.20
C TYR A 139 1.03 11.15 -1.97
N GLY A 140 -0.19 11.63 -1.74
CA GLY A 140 -1.38 10.81 -1.63
C GLY A 140 -1.67 10.02 -2.91
N VAL A 141 -1.62 10.65 -4.07
CA VAL A 141 -1.76 9.97 -5.36
C VAL A 141 -0.56 9.04 -5.60
N PHE A 142 0.66 9.56 -5.46
CA PHE A 142 1.90 8.84 -5.76
C PHE A 142 2.03 7.54 -4.94
N ILE A 143 1.91 7.61 -3.61
CA ILE A 143 2.12 6.45 -2.75
C ILE A 143 1.03 5.39 -2.95
N ASN A 144 -0.21 5.81 -3.18
CA ASN A 144 -1.30 4.86 -3.41
C ASN A 144 -1.13 4.14 -4.76
N LEU A 145 -0.74 4.84 -5.83
CA LEU A 145 -0.40 4.20 -7.11
C LEU A 145 0.81 3.27 -6.96
N LEU A 146 1.84 3.72 -6.23
CA LEU A 146 3.03 2.91 -5.99
C LEU A 146 2.69 1.61 -5.26
N LEU A 147 1.93 1.70 -4.16
CA LEU A 147 1.50 0.52 -3.40
C LEU A 147 0.61 -0.40 -4.24
N MET A 148 -0.29 0.14 -5.06
CA MET A 148 -1.12 -0.63 -5.98
C MET A 148 -0.26 -1.44 -6.95
N PHE A 149 0.60 -0.79 -7.73
CA PHE A 149 1.40 -1.47 -8.75
C PHE A 149 2.43 -2.41 -8.15
N PHE A 150 3.09 -1.98 -7.07
CA PHE A 150 4.09 -2.79 -6.38
C PHE A 150 3.47 -4.09 -5.82
N ASN A 151 2.31 -3.98 -5.16
CA ASN A 151 1.62 -5.16 -4.65
C ASN A 151 1.03 -6.06 -5.73
N LEU A 152 0.81 -5.57 -6.96
CA LEU A 152 0.36 -6.38 -8.09
C LEU A 152 1.49 -7.15 -8.79
N LEU A 153 2.75 -6.93 -8.41
CA LEU A 153 3.85 -7.76 -8.92
C LEU A 153 3.60 -9.24 -8.59
N PRO A 154 3.79 -10.16 -9.54
CA PRO A 154 3.50 -11.58 -9.37
C PRO A 154 4.58 -12.31 -8.55
N ILE A 155 4.98 -11.72 -7.43
CA ILE A 155 6.07 -12.18 -6.56
C ILE A 155 5.50 -12.39 -5.15
N PRO A 156 5.47 -13.63 -4.61
CA PRO A 156 5.16 -13.82 -3.19
C PRO A 156 6.20 -13.10 -2.31
N PRO A 157 5.82 -12.53 -1.17
CA PRO A 157 4.51 -12.54 -0.49
C PRO A 157 3.55 -11.44 -0.94
N LEU A 158 3.86 -10.68 -2.01
CA LEU A 158 3.02 -9.58 -2.49
C LEU A 158 1.64 -10.10 -2.93
N ALA A 159 0.66 -9.19 -3.00
CA ALA A 159 -0.71 -9.51 -3.37
C ALA A 159 -0.80 -10.20 -4.75
N GLY A 160 -0.01 -9.74 -5.74
CA GLY A 160 0.06 -10.35 -7.07
C GLY A 160 0.55 -11.80 -7.06
N GLY A 161 1.50 -12.14 -6.18
CA GLY A 161 1.91 -13.53 -5.96
C GLY A 161 0.78 -14.40 -5.41
N ARG A 162 -0.03 -13.87 -4.47
CA ARG A 162 -1.21 -14.55 -3.94
C ARG A 162 -2.34 -14.67 -4.97
N VAL A 163 -2.52 -13.67 -5.83
CA VAL A 163 -3.43 -13.75 -6.98
C VAL A 163 -3.00 -14.88 -7.89
N LEU A 164 -1.72 -14.92 -8.28
CA LEU A 164 -1.17 -15.99 -9.11
C LEU A 164 -1.37 -17.37 -8.46
N ARG A 165 -1.09 -17.49 -7.16
CA ARG A 165 -1.32 -18.72 -6.38
C ARG A 165 -2.78 -19.20 -6.44
N SER A 166 -3.73 -18.29 -6.44
CA SER A 166 -5.16 -18.61 -6.47
C SER A 166 -5.67 -19.07 -7.83
N LEU A 167 -4.95 -18.78 -8.90
CA LEU A 167 -5.30 -19.09 -10.29
C LEU A 167 -4.71 -20.40 -10.80
N VAL A 168 -3.69 -20.94 -10.12
CA VAL A 168 -3.03 -22.19 -10.50
C VAL A 168 -3.59 -23.38 -9.73
N SER A 169 -3.34 -24.59 -10.25
CA SER A 169 -3.68 -25.82 -9.56
C SER A 169 -2.91 -25.96 -8.24
N ASP A 170 -3.43 -26.73 -7.30
CA ASP A 170 -2.78 -26.92 -5.98
C ASP A 170 -1.34 -27.43 -6.11
N LYS A 171 -1.06 -28.31 -7.06
CA LYS A 171 0.29 -28.81 -7.32
C LYS A 171 1.27 -27.70 -7.68
N ASN A 172 0.90 -26.82 -8.60
CA ASN A 172 1.74 -25.70 -9.01
C ASN A 172 1.77 -24.59 -7.95
N GLY A 173 0.69 -24.47 -7.19
CA GLY A 173 0.59 -23.54 -6.08
C GLY A 173 1.57 -23.84 -4.95
N LEU A 174 1.86 -25.11 -4.67
CA LEU A 174 2.89 -25.48 -3.70
C LEU A 174 4.28 -24.96 -4.07
N LEU A 175 4.60 -24.88 -5.36
CA LEU A 175 5.87 -24.27 -5.80
C LEU A 175 5.91 -22.78 -5.49
N ILE A 176 4.80 -22.06 -5.69
CA ILE A 176 4.69 -20.64 -5.35
C ILE A 176 4.81 -20.44 -3.83
N ASP A 177 4.14 -21.29 -3.04
CA ASP A 177 4.20 -21.26 -1.57
C ASP A 177 5.63 -21.48 -1.06
N GLN A 178 6.44 -22.35 -1.72
CA GLN A 178 7.86 -22.56 -1.40
C GLN A 178 8.76 -21.35 -1.73
N LEU A 179 8.36 -20.51 -2.67
CA LEU A 179 9.10 -19.30 -3.02
C LEU A 179 8.80 -18.12 -2.10
N GLU A 180 7.71 -18.17 -1.33
CA GLU A 180 7.29 -17.06 -0.46
C GLU A 180 8.38 -16.56 0.49
N PRO A 181 9.19 -17.41 1.19
CA PRO A 181 10.26 -16.95 2.08
C PRO A 181 11.38 -16.18 1.37
N TYR A 182 11.55 -16.41 0.06
CA TYR A 182 12.59 -15.78 -0.76
C TYR A 182 12.12 -14.53 -1.48
N GLY A 183 10.81 -14.26 -1.48
CA GLY A 183 10.22 -13.18 -2.26
C GLY A 183 10.73 -11.79 -1.87
N ILE A 184 11.01 -11.56 -0.59
CA ILE A 184 11.57 -10.29 -0.14
C ILE A 184 12.96 -10.03 -0.75
N PHE A 185 13.80 -11.06 -0.83
CA PHE A 185 15.12 -10.97 -1.46
C PHE A 185 15.00 -10.72 -2.96
N ALA A 186 14.02 -11.35 -3.63
CA ALA A 186 13.74 -11.10 -5.05
C ALA A 186 13.35 -9.63 -5.27
N VAL A 187 12.45 -9.09 -4.46
CA VAL A 187 12.02 -7.67 -4.54
C VAL A 187 13.20 -6.73 -4.31
N VAL A 188 14.01 -6.96 -3.27
CA VAL A 188 15.21 -6.15 -2.99
C VAL A 188 16.21 -6.24 -4.15
N GLY A 189 16.40 -7.43 -4.73
CA GLY A 189 17.25 -7.59 -5.92
C GLY A 189 16.72 -6.80 -7.12
N LEU A 190 15.42 -6.86 -7.42
CA LEU A 190 14.80 -6.09 -8.51
C LEU A 190 14.97 -4.58 -8.32
N LEU A 191 14.86 -4.10 -7.08
CA LEU A 191 15.11 -2.69 -6.74
C LEU A 191 16.59 -2.34 -6.94
N PHE A 192 17.50 -3.17 -6.43
CA PHE A 192 18.94 -2.93 -6.50
C PHE A 192 19.47 -2.88 -7.94
N PHE A 193 18.96 -3.74 -8.82
CA PHE A 193 19.35 -3.77 -10.23
C PHE A 193 18.57 -2.77 -11.10
N GLY A 194 17.71 -1.92 -10.54
CA GLY A 194 16.93 -0.92 -11.30
C GLY A 194 15.86 -1.52 -12.23
N ILE A 195 15.51 -2.81 -12.05
CA ILE A 195 14.51 -3.49 -12.91
C ILE A 195 13.11 -2.88 -12.68
N LEU A 196 12.88 -2.27 -11.52
CA LEU A 196 11.62 -1.60 -11.20
C LEU A 196 11.57 -0.12 -11.61
N ASP A 197 12.62 0.46 -12.19
CA ASP A 197 12.64 1.86 -12.63
C ASP A 197 11.51 2.22 -13.60
N PRO A 198 11.14 1.34 -14.59
CA PRO A 198 9.99 1.59 -15.44
C PRO A 198 8.67 1.71 -14.66
N LEU A 199 8.49 0.92 -13.59
CA LEU A 199 7.32 1.01 -12.72
C LEU A 199 7.29 2.36 -11.97
N PHE A 200 8.41 2.81 -11.43
CA PHE A 200 8.49 4.14 -10.80
C PHE A 200 8.20 5.26 -11.80
N SER A 201 8.72 5.18 -13.01
CA SER A 201 8.48 6.13 -14.08
C SER A 201 7.00 6.17 -14.49
N LEU A 202 6.34 5.00 -14.58
CA LEU A 202 4.91 4.87 -14.84
C LEU A 202 4.10 5.55 -13.72
N VAL A 203 4.41 5.26 -12.46
CA VAL A 203 3.71 5.84 -11.30
C VAL A 203 3.85 7.36 -11.30
N GLN A 204 5.06 7.89 -11.56
CA GLN A 204 5.26 9.34 -11.67
C GLN A 204 4.45 9.97 -12.80
N SER A 205 4.43 9.33 -13.98
CA SER A 205 3.64 9.79 -15.13
C SER A 205 2.15 9.82 -14.80
N MET A 206 1.62 8.74 -14.20
CA MET A 206 0.23 8.67 -13.78
C MET A 206 -0.11 9.70 -12.71
N THR A 207 0.78 9.93 -11.74
CA THR A 207 0.59 10.96 -10.72
C THR A 207 0.45 12.33 -11.35
N ARG A 208 1.32 12.70 -12.30
CA ARG A 208 1.24 13.98 -13.02
C ARG A 208 -0.04 14.11 -13.88
N PHE A 209 -0.53 13.00 -14.42
CA PHE A 209 -1.76 12.97 -15.22
C PHE A 209 -3.00 13.14 -14.35
N MET A 210 -2.98 12.67 -13.11
CA MET A 210 -4.12 12.71 -12.18
C MET A 210 -4.22 14.03 -11.41
N LEU A 211 -3.20 14.85 -11.40
CA LEU A 211 -3.13 16.17 -10.73
C LEU A 211 -3.03 17.31 -11.72
#